data_3800974b2a87cc73c04822f993a3300e
#
_entry.id   3800974b2a87cc73c04822f993a3300e
#
_cell.length_a   1.000
_cell.length_b   1.000
_cell.length_c   1.000
_cell.angle_alpha   90.00
_cell.angle_beta   90.00
_cell.angle_gamma   90.00
#
_symmetry.space_group_name_H-M   'P 1'
#
loop_
_entity.id
_entity.type
_entity.pdbx_description
1 polymer ?
#
loop_
_entity_poly.entity_id
_entity_poly.type
_entity_poly.pdbx_seq_one_letter_code
_entity_poly.pdbx_strand_id
1 'polypeptide(L)'
;MKFFSNYKIIFYSINISLIILYLFPGSIFGCIFLDNCKTQPQITPDFVKISSNHLYAFVIVSICGYLTFLKDKKIKYLIIYLILLAILLEICHLFIPQRSFQWSDLFGNLLGVFVVIFFKNLINKYGLFKK
;
A
#
# COMPACT_ATOMS: atom_id res chain seq x y z
N MET A 1 -10.15 -21.20 -14.83
CA MET A 1 -10.82 -19.90 -14.72
C MET A 1 -11.16 -19.45 -13.29
N LYS A 2 -11.43 -20.35 -12.32
CA LYS A 2 -11.74 -19.98 -10.91
C LYS A 2 -10.56 -19.35 -10.13
N PHE A 3 -9.32 -19.71 -10.44
CA PHE A 3 -8.13 -19.24 -9.71
C PHE A 3 -7.91 -17.72 -9.84
N PHE A 4 -8.14 -17.14 -11.04
CA PHE A 4 -7.98 -15.70 -11.27
C PHE A 4 -9.08 -14.83 -10.62
N SER A 5 -10.25 -15.39 -10.34
CA SER A 5 -11.33 -14.70 -9.63
C SER A 5 -10.93 -14.41 -8.18
N ASN A 6 -10.22 -15.34 -7.53
CA ASN A 6 -9.83 -15.21 -6.13
C ASN A 6 -8.80 -14.07 -5.91
N TYR A 7 -7.85 -13.87 -6.82
CA TYR A 7 -6.88 -12.76 -6.72
C TYR A 7 -7.54 -11.39 -6.79
N LYS A 8 -8.58 -11.22 -7.60
CA LYS A 8 -9.34 -9.96 -7.66
C LYS A 8 -10.03 -9.67 -6.34
N ILE A 9 -10.68 -10.68 -5.76
CA ILE A 9 -11.36 -10.52 -4.45
C ILE A 9 -10.33 -10.15 -3.39
N ILE A 10 -9.19 -10.83 -3.32
CA ILE A 10 -8.11 -10.55 -2.38
C ILE A 10 -7.60 -9.12 -2.55
N PHE A 11 -7.31 -8.70 -3.78
CA PHE A 11 -6.83 -7.34 -4.06
C PHE A 11 -7.83 -6.27 -3.60
N TYR A 12 -9.11 -6.42 -3.98
CA TYR A 12 -10.12 -5.45 -3.59
C TYR A 12 -10.35 -5.43 -2.07
N SER A 13 -10.33 -6.59 -1.41
CA SER A 13 -10.47 -6.66 0.05
C SER A 13 -9.31 -5.95 0.77
N ILE A 14 -8.07 -6.21 0.35
CA ILE A 14 -6.87 -5.55 0.92
C ILE A 14 -6.92 -4.05 0.64
N ASN A 15 -7.33 -3.65 -0.56
CA ASN A 15 -7.44 -2.24 -0.93
C ASN A 15 -8.47 -1.50 -0.07
N ILE A 16 -9.66 -2.08 0.10
CA ILE A 16 -10.70 -1.51 0.96
C ILE A 16 -10.21 -1.44 2.41
N SER A 17 -9.59 -2.51 2.92
CA SER A 17 -9.02 -2.51 4.28
C SER A 17 -7.96 -1.43 4.46
N LEU A 18 -7.08 -1.24 3.47
CA LEU A 18 -6.09 -0.17 3.46
C LEU A 18 -6.77 1.20 3.59
N ILE A 19 -7.77 1.48 2.76
CA ILE A 19 -8.49 2.75 2.77
C ILE A 19 -9.15 2.99 4.14
N ILE A 20 -9.80 1.97 4.71
CA ILE A 20 -10.42 2.06 6.03
C ILE A 20 -9.37 2.38 7.11
N LEU A 21 -8.23 1.68 7.10
CA LEU A 21 -7.14 1.90 8.06
C LEU A 21 -6.55 3.31 7.97
N TYR A 22 -6.42 3.85 6.75
CA TYR A 22 -5.87 5.18 6.52
C TYR A 22 -6.86 6.30 6.89
N LEU A 23 -8.15 6.10 6.60
CA LEU A 23 -9.19 7.11 6.87
C LEU A 23 -9.74 7.04 8.30
N PHE A 24 -9.35 6.05 9.09
CA PHE A 24 -9.79 5.95 10.48
C PHE A 24 -9.14 7.05 11.34
N PRO A 25 -9.91 7.76 12.17
CA PRO A 25 -9.36 8.76 13.10
C PRO A 25 -8.46 8.10 14.15
N GLY A 26 -7.17 8.40 14.09
CA GLY A 26 -6.17 7.73 14.92
C GLY A 26 -5.68 6.41 14.35
N SER A 27 -5.49 5.40 15.18
CA SER A 27 -4.97 4.09 14.80
C SER A 27 -5.86 2.95 15.31
N ILE A 28 -6.46 2.18 14.38
CA ILE A 28 -7.21 0.96 14.74
C ILE A 28 -6.32 -0.02 15.47
N PHE A 29 -5.08 -0.24 15.01
CA PHE A 29 -4.13 -1.14 15.67
C PHE A 29 -3.70 -0.63 17.04
N GLY A 30 -3.56 0.70 17.20
CA GLY A 30 -3.32 1.31 18.50
C GLY A 30 -4.47 1.09 19.47
N CYS A 31 -5.72 1.21 19.00
CA CYS A 31 -6.90 0.90 19.81
C CYS A 31 -6.91 -0.56 20.27
N ILE A 32 -6.60 -1.51 19.38
CA ILE A 32 -6.74 -2.95 19.66
C ILE A 32 -5.57 -3.48 20.50
N PHE A 33 -4.34 -3.10 20.17
CA PHE A 33 -3.14 -3.70 20.75
C PHE A 33 -2.53 -2.89 21.89
N LEU A 34 -2.79 -1.57 21.96
CA LEU A 34 -2.16 -0.67 22.93
C LEU A 34 -3.18 0.04 23.83
N ASP A 35 -4.47 -0.26 23.70
CA ASP A 35 -5.57 0.47 24.35
C ASP A 35 -5.47 1.99 24.18
N ASN A 36 -4.80 2.44 23.12
CA ASN A 36 -4.55 3.83 22.83
C ASN A 36 -4.67 4.12 21.33
N CYS A 37 -5.81 4.67 20.94
CA CYS A 37 -6.10 4.99 19.54
C CYS A 37 -5.23 6.10 18.94
N LYS A 38 -4.52 6.86 19.77
CA LYS A 38 -3.63 7.94 19.33
C LYS A 38 -2.24 7.43 18.93
N THR A 39 -1.89 6.23 19.34
CA THR A 39 -0.55 5.66 19.11
C THR A 39 -0.60 4.64 17.98
N GLN A 40 0.23 4.84 16.95
CA GLN A 40 0.40 3.87 15.87
C GLN A 40 1.49 2.87 16.27
N PRO A 41 1.18 1.55 16.41
CA PRO A 41 2.23 0.57 16.61
C PRO A 41 3.12 0.48 15.37
N GLN A 42 4.44 0.48 15.59
CA GLN A 42 5.43 0.34 14.53
C GLN A 42 5.88 -1.12 14.39
N ILE A 43 5.93 -1.61 13.15
CA ILE A 43 6.45 -2.95 12.84
C ILE A 43 7.97 -2.95 12.94
N THR A 44 8.60 -1.92 12.35
CA THR A 44 10.03 -1.65 12.45
C THR A 44 10.27 -0.15 12.61
N PRO A 45 11.44 0.28 13.13
CA PRO A 45 11.80 1.69 13.14
C PRO A 45 11.77 2.30 11.75
N ASP A 46 11.45 3.58 11.67
CA ASP A 46 11.45 4.32 10.40
C ASP A 46 12.86 4.46 9.82
N PHE A 47 12.96 4.45 8.49
CA PHE A 47 14.23 4.60 7.79
C PHE A 47 14.48 6.07 7.47
N VAL A 48 15.33 6.74 8.24
CA VAL A 48 15.71 8.15 8.04
C VAL A 48 14.50 9.08 8.03
N LYS A 49 13.82 9.23 6.91
CA LYS A 49 12.62 10.07 6.73
C LYS A 49 11.49 9.31 6.01
N ILE A 50 11.49 7.98 6.09
CA ILE A 50 10.53 7.11 5.41
C ILE A 50 9.82 6.27 6.46
N SER A 51 8.49 6.40 6.51
CA SER A 51 7.65 5.62 7.41
C SER A 51 7.60 4.16 6.98
N SER A 52 8.08 3.27 7.85
CA SER A 52 8.16 1.82 7.59
C SER A 52 6.78 1.19 7.46
N ASN A 53 5.82 1.55 8.31
CA ASN A 53 4.46 1.02 8.25
C ASN A 53 3.78 1.34 6.91
N HIS A 54 3.93 2.57 6.43
CA HIS A 54 3.37 3.04 5.17
C HIS A 54 4.03 2.35 3.97
N LEU A 55 5.35 2.15 4.04
CA LEU A 55 6.10 1.37 3.05
C LEU A 55 5.54 -0.05 2.92
N TYR A 56 5.41 -0.78 4.03
CA TYR A 56 4.92 -2.16 4.02
C TYR A 56 3.48 -2.25 3.53
N ALA A 57 2.60 -1.36 3.96
CA ALA A 57 1.21 -1.33 3.51
C ALA A 57 1.10 -1.19 1.99
N PHE A 58 1.86 -0.25 1.40
CA PHE A 58 1.85 -0.05 -0.05
C PHE A 58 2.62 -1.11 -0.83
N VAL A 59 3.65 -1.75 -0.27
CA VAL A 59 4.27 -2.95 -0.86
C VAL A 59 3.24 -4.07 -0.98
N ILE A 60 2.50 -4.37 0.09
CA ILE A 60 1.51 -5.46 0.11
C ILE A 60 0.41 -5.22 -0.93
N VAL A 61 -0.23 -4.03 -0.93
CA VAL A 61 -1.30 -3.74 -1.88
C VAL A 61 -0.80 -3.72 -3.32
N SER A 62 0.42 -3.24 -3.55
CA SER A 62 1.05 -3.22 -4.88
C SER A 62 1.35 -4.62 -5.40
N ILE A 63 1.89 -5.52 -4.56
CA ILE A 63 2.12 -6.93 -4.92
C ILE A 63 0.79 -7.60 -5.27
N CYS A 64 -0.24 -7.46 -4.43
CA CYS A 64 -1.56 -8.04 -4.67
C CYS A 64 -2.20 -7.50 -5.94
N GLY A 65 -2.10 -6.21 -6.20
CA GLY A 65 -2.57 -5.59 -7.44
C GLY A 65 -1.81 -6.11 -8.66
N TYR A 66 -0.48 -6.18 -8.56
CA TYR A 66 0.36 -6.70 -9.63
C TYR A 66 0.00 -8.15 -9.98
N LEU A 67 -0.08 -9.04 -8.98
CA LEU A 67 -0.46 -10.45 -9.19
C LEU A 67 -1.85 -10.59 -9.81
N THR A 68 -2.78 -9.70 -9.45
CA THR A 68 -4.14 -9.69 -9.99
C THR A 68 -4.20 -9.31 -11.47
N PHE A 69 -3.41 -8.31 -11.87
CA PHE A 69 -3.44 -7.73 -13.22
C PHE A 69 -2.20 -8.10 -14.07
N LEU A 70 -1.42 -9.10 -13.66
CA LEU A 70 -0.16 -9.51 -14.30
C LEU A 70 -0.27 -9.74 -15.80
N LYS A 71 -1.37 -10.35 -16.25
CA LYS A 71 -1.65 -10.69 -17.65
C LYS A 71 -2.58 -9.70 -18.35
N ASP A 72 -2.97 -8.62 -17.66
CA ASP A 72 -3.92 -7.65 -18.20
C ASP A 72 -3.15 -6.42 -18.73
N LYS A 73 -3.59 -5.90 -19.88
CA LYS A 73 -3.12 -4.61 -20.42
C LYS A 73 -3.40 -3.44 -19.47
N LYS A 74 -4.24 -3.67 -18.46
CA LYS A 74 -4.62 -2.69 -17.43
C LYS A 74 -3.55 -2.41 -16.39
N ILE A 75 -2.41 -3.09 -16.43
CA ILE A 75 -1.32 -2.89 -15.45
C ILE A 75 -0.85 -1.42 -15.36
N LYS A 76 -0.89 -0.67 -16.46
CA LYS A 76 -0.55 0.76 -16.46
C LYS A 76 -1.54 1.58 -15.62
N TYR A 77 -2.82 1.27 -15.74
CA TYR A 77 -3.88 1.93 -14.95
C TYR A 77 -3.77 1.58 -13.47
N LEU A 78 -3.38 0.35 -13.14
CA LEU A 78 -3.11 -0.05 -11.75
C LEU A 78 -1.99 0.79 -11.14
N ILE A 79 -0.88 1.00 -11.86
CA ILE A 79 0.24 1.80 -11.37
C ILE A 79 -0.19 3.25 -11.11
N ILE A 80 -0.90 3.86 -12.05
CA ILE A 80 -1.43 5.22 -11.89
C ILE A 80 -2.37 5.28 -10.70
N TYR A 81 -3.28 4.31 -10.56
CA TYR A 81 -4.19 4.20 -9.44
C TYR A 81 -3.47 4.14 -8.10
N LEU A 82 -2.44 3.28 -7.96
CA LEU A 82 -1.69 3.13 -6.71
C LEU A 82 -0.93 4.40 -6.33
N ILE A 83 -0.34 5.09 -7.30
CA ILE A 83 0.33 6.38 -7.06
C ILE A 83 -0.68 7.45 -6.63
N LEU A 84 -1.81 7.56 -7.32
CA LEU A 84 -2.87 8.50 -6.93
C LEU A 84 -3.43 8.16 -5.55
N LEU A 85 -3.65 6.88 -5.26
CA LEU A 85 -4.13 6.42 -3.96
C LEU A 85 -3.14 6.80 -2.84
N ALA A 86 -1.83 6.59 -3.05
CA ALA A 86 -0.77 6.96 -2.11
C ALA A 86 -0.81 8.45 -1.75
N ILE A 87 -0.96 9.30 -2.76
CA ILE A 87 -1.02 10.75 -2.57
C ILE A 87 -2.33 11.18 -1.91
N LEU A 88 -3.47 10.68 -2.42
CA LEU A 88 -4.79 11.07 -1.93
C LEU A 88 -5.02 10.68 -0.47
N LEU A 89 -4.63 9.46 -0.08
CA LEU A 89 -4.78 9.01 1.30
C LEU A 89 -3.97 9.88 2.26
N GLU A 90 -2.77 10.30 1.87
CA GLU A 90 -1.96 11.16 2.71
C GLU A 90 -2.53 12.59 2.78
N ILE A 91 -3.05 13.12 1.68
CA ILE A 91 -3.76 14.41 1.69
C ILE A 91 -5.00 14.35 2.57
N CYS A 92 -5.75 13.24 2.57
CA CYS A 92 -6.92 13.07 3.43
C CYS A 92 -6.59 13.20 4.93
N HIS A 93 -5.36 12.88 5.36
CA HIS A 93 -4.92 13.07 6.74
C HIS A 93 -5.00 14.52 7.22
N LEU A 94 -5.01 15.52 6.32
CA LEU A 94 -5.23 16.93 6.68
C LEU A 94 -6.65 17.18 7.23
N PHE A 95 -7.62 16.36 6.89
CA PHE A 95 -9.02 16.53 7.22
C PHE A 95 -9.53 15.56 8.29
N ILE A 96 -8.71 14.56 8.66
CA ILE A 96 -9.12 13.51 9.60
C ILE A 96 -8.64 13.88 11.01
N PRO A 97 -9.54 13.85 12.01
CA PRO A 97 -9.15 14.07 13.40
C PRO A 97 -8.06 13.11 13.86
N GLN A 98 -7.11 13.60 14.66
CA GLN A 98 -5.98 12.83 15.20
C GLN A 98 -4.99 12.29 14.12
N ARG A 99 -5.09 12.76 12.88
CA ARG A 99 -4.14 12.53 11.79
C ARG A 99 -3.51 13.87 11.38
N SER A 100 -2.34 13.77 10.77
CA SER A 100 -1.65 14.92 10.18
C SER A 100 -0.92 14.45 8.93
N PHE A 101 -0.84 15.31 7.94
CA PHE A 101 -0.01 15.06 6.75
C PHE A 101 1.46 14.96 7.15
N GLN A 102 2.14 13.92 6.71
CA GLN A 102 3.57 13.72 6.97
C GLN A 102 4.30 13.34 5.67
N TRP A 103 5.36 14.05 5.36
CA TRP A 103 6.21 13.73 4.21
C TRP A 103 6.83 12.33 4.28
N SER A 104 7.18 11.88 5.50
CA SER A 104 7.69 10.51 5.76
C SER A 104 6.70 9.44 5.32
N ASP A 105 5.41 9.66 5.57
CA ASP A 105 4.34 8.73 5.26
C ASP A 105 4.07 8.71 3.75
N LEU A 106 4.02 9.89 3.12
CA LEU A 106 3.91 10.00 1.67
C LEU A 106 5.08 9.31 0.95
N PHE A 107 6.33 9.52 1.41
CA PHE A 107 7.48 8.85 0.84
C PHE A 107 7.44 7.34 1.06
N GLY A 108 6.98 6.88 2.23
CA GLY A 108 6.74 5.46 2.51
C GLY A 108 5.75 4.85 1.52
N ASN A 109 4.59 5.48 1.34
CA ASN A 109 3.56 5.05 0.39
C ASN A 109 4.11 4.94 -1.04
N LEU A 110 4.73 6.01 -1.55
CA LEU A 110 5.27 6.03 -2.92
C LEU A 110 6.40 5.03 -3.12
N LEU A 111 7.33 4.94 -2.14
CA LEU A 111 8.43 3.98 -2.22
C LEU A 111 7.91 2.55 -2.25
N GLY A 112 6.85 2.22 -1.49
CA GLY A 112 6.20 0.92 -1.52
C GLY A 112 5.72 0.53 -2.91
N VAL A 113 5.11 1.47 -3.65
CA VAL A 113 4.70 1.26 -5.05
C VAL A 113 5.91 1.07 -5.96
N PHE A 114 6.91 1.96 -5.86
CA PHE A 114 8.08 1.94 -6.76
C PHE A 114 8.96 0.70 -6.58
N VAL A 115 9.15 0.22 -5.36
CA VAL A 115 9.90 -1.02 -5.07
C VAL A 115 9.29 -2.19 -5.85
N VAL A 116 7.97 -2.35 -5.82
CA VAL A 116 7.29 -3.45 -6.53
C VAL A 116 7.43 -3.30 -8.05
N ILE A 117 7.32 -2.08 -8.59
CA ILE A 117 7.52 -1.81 -10.02
C ILE A 117 8.96 -2.16 -10.43
N PHE A 118 9.94 -1.77 -9.62
CA PHE A 118 11.35 -2.03 -9.88
C PHE A 118 11.64 -3.53 -9.95
N PHE A 119 11.23 -4.29 -8.94
CA PHE A 119 11.42 -5.75 -8.92
C PHE A 119 10.68 -6.45 -10.07
N LYS A 120 9.46 -6.01 -10.38
CA LYS A 120 8.74 -6.49 -11.58
C LYS A 120 9.55 -6.31 -12.84
N ASN A 121 10.13 -5.12 -13.05
CA ASN A 121 10.90 -4.82 -14.25
C ASN A 121 12.18 -5.66 -14.32
N LEU A 122 12.84 -5.88 -13.18
CA LEU A 122 14.00 -6.79 -13.08
C LEU A 122 13.61 -8.22 -13.46
N ILE A 123 12.54 -8.75 -12.88
CA ILE A 123 12.05 -10.11 -13.16
C ILE A 123 11.76 -10.28 -14.66
N ASN A 124 11.12 -9.30 -15.27
CA ASN A 124 10.81 -9.32 -16.70
C ASN A 124 12.08 -9.25 -17.57
N LYS A 125 13.05 -8.42 -17.17
CA LYS A 125 14.32 -8.26 -17.90
C LYS A 125 15.16 -9.53 -17.90
N TYR A 126 15.25 -10.21 -16.76
CA TYR A 126 16.05 -11.41 -16.59
C TYR A 126 15.30 -12.71 -16.91
N GLY A 127 14.03 -12.63 -17.31
CA GLY A 127 13.28 -13.79 -17.80
C GLY A 127 13.00 -14.86 -16.75
N LEU A 128 13.05 -14.54 -15.45
CA LEU A 128 12.91 -15.49 -14.34
C LEU A 128 11.56 -16.24 -14.33
N PHE A 129 10.59 -15.80 -15.11
CA PHE A 129 9.28 -16.45 -15.28
C PHE A 129 8.87 -16.61 -16.75
N LYS A 130 9.84 -16.64 -17.70
CA LYS A 130 9.55 -17.09 -19.06
C LYS A 130 9.40 -18.61 -19.05
N LYS A 131 8.18 -19.11 -18.98
CA LYS A 131 7.75 -20.38 -19.56
C LYS A 131 6.97 -20.10 -20.81
#